data_2e95c2c78e6f5ed6321ad4b71e2d9961
#
_entry.id   2e95c2c78e6f5ed6321ad4b71e2d9961
#
_cell.length_a   1.000
_cell.length_b   1.000
_cell.length_c   1.000
_cell.angle_alpha   90.00
_cell.angle_beta   90.00
_cell.angle_gamma   90.00
#
_symmetry.space_group_name_H-M   'P 1'
#
loop_
_entity.id
_entity.type
_entity.pdbx_description
1 polymer ?
#
loop_
_entity_poly.entity_id
_entity_poly.type
_entity_poly.pdbx_seq_one_letter_code
_entity_poly.pdbx_strand_id
1 'polypeptide(L)'
;MTLRLTLRALACASLLGTAVMNAPALAWEPTKPVEIVVPFSAGGASDQMARSIQGIIAKHKLMAQPIIVLNKAGASGAEGLMDTKASRGDAHKLLVTSSALYTVPMISQLPFNWRDLTPVAMVALDEFVLWTNAESPYKTPADFLAEAKKNPGKMKMGGTSSKREDQIITAQVERKAGAKFIYIPYKGGGEAATQLSGKHIDANVNNPSESIGQWRAGEHRALCVFAPARMDYSGKITATQSWGDIPTCKEQGLDVQYQMLRVFMLPGGVTPDQQKYYVELMQKVVATPEWKEYLEKNALKNEFLSGQKLVDFLGADENRHKDIIKEAGFVAAR
;
A
#
# COMPACT_ATOMS: atom_id res chain seq x y z
N MET A 1 -58.84 36.26 -77.59
CA MET A 1 -58.97 34.88 -77.00
C MET A 1 -57.62 34.54 -76.45
N THR A 2 -57.43 34.77 -75.14
CA THR A 2 -56.14 34.77 -74.47
C THR A 2 -56.05 33.56 -73.58
N LEU A 3 -55.05 32.72 -73.85
CA LEU A 3 -54.76 31.51 -73.05
C LEU A 3 -53.71 31.84 -71.99
N ARG A 4 -54.05 31.74 -70.71
CA ARG A 4 -53.12 31.92 -69.57
C ARG A 4 -52.49 30.58 -69.21
N LEU A 5 -51.18 30.48 -69.40
CA LEU A 5 -50.36 29.40 -68.83
C LEU A 5 -49.92 29.79 -67.45
N THR A 6 -50.30 29.00 -66.47
CA THR A 6 -49.75 29.11 -65.06
C THR A 6 -48.60 28.12 -64.88
N LEU A 7 -47.38 28.64 -64.66
CA LEU A 7 -46.22 27.88 -64.29
C LEU A 7 -46.30 27.57 -62.75
N ARG A 8 -46.36 26.31 -62.37
CA ARG A 8 -46.13 25.85 -60.99
C ARG A 8 -44.65 25.49 -60.83
N ALA A 9 -43.92 26.34 -60.13
CA ALA A 9 -42.55 26.02 -59.71
C ALA A 9 -42.62 25.05 -58.50
N LEU A 10 -42.09 23.83 -58.69
CA LEU A 10 -41.83 22.87 -57.59
C LEU A 10 -40.52 23.24 -56.89
N ALA A 11 -40.58 23.75 -55.69
CA ALA A 11 -39.39 23.92 -54.80
C ALA A 11 -39.11 22.60 -54.09
N CYS A 12 -38.14 21.84 -54.60
CA CYS A 12 -37.53 20.71 -53.82
C CYS A 12 -36.57 21.27 -52.81
N ALA A 13 -37.00 21.40 -51.56
CA ALA A 13 -36.12 21.67 -50.42
C ALA A 13 -35.37 20.38 -50.06
N SER A 14 -34.10 20.30 -50.43
CA SER A 14 -33.19 19.24 -50.03
C SER A 14 -32.80 19.45 -48.58
N LEU A 15 -33.41 18.71 -47.63
CA LEU A 15 -32.93 18.58 -46.27
C LEU A 15 -31.65 17.70 -46.28
N LEU A 16 -30.48 18.33 -46.36
CA LEU A 16 -29.23 17.69 -45.98
C LEU A 16 -29.20 17.58 -44.47
N GLY A 17 -29.67 16.44 -43.94
CA GLY A 17 -29.43 16.06 -42.57
C GLY A 17 -27.93 15.79 -42.36
N THR A 18 -27.21 16.71 -41.73
CA THR A 18 -25.86 16.47 -41.22
C THR A 18 -25.96 15.44 -40.12
N ALA A 19 -25.77 14.17 -40.46
CA ALA A 19 -25.49 13.14 -39.49
C ALA A 19 -24.15 13.49 -38.85
N VAL A 20 -24.17 14.10 -37.65
CA VAL A 20 -22.98 14.22 -36.79
C VAL A 20 -22.62 12.80 -36.39
N MET A 21 -21.68 12.19 -37.13
CA MET A 21 -21.04 10.97 -36.70
C MET A 21 -20.27 11.31 -35.41
N ASN A 22 -20.85 10.99 -34.24
CA ASN A 22 -20.09 10.89 -33.01
C ASN A 22 -19.06 9.78 -33.22
N ALA A 23 -17.87 10.15 -33.73
CA ALA A 23 -16.72 9.27 -33.61
C ALA A 23 -16.53 8.95 -32.12
N PRO A 24 -16.42 7.67 -31.70
CA PRO A 24 -16.12 7.35 -30.35
C PRO A 24 -14.81 8.08 -30.01
N ALA A 25 -14.85 8.94 -29.00
CA ALA A 25 -13.63 9.55 -28.48
C ALA A 25 -12.70 8.40 -28.16
N LEU A 26 -11.54 8.34 -28.83
CA LEU A 26 -10.51 7.35 -28.53
C LEU A 26 -10.20 7.46 -27.02
N ALA A 27 -10.46 6.38 -26.28
CA ALA A 27 -10.13 6.33 -24.87
C ALA A 27 -8.64 6.67 -24.71
N TRP A 28 -8.31 7.53 -23.75
CA TRP A 28 -6.92 7.92 -23.56
C TRP A 28 -6.06 6.69 -23.19
N GLU A 29 -4.88 6.60 -23.79
CA GLU A 29 -3.84 5.61 -23.45
C GLU A 29 -2.48 6.29 -23.33
N PRO A 30 -1.54 5.72 -22.54
CA PRO A 30 -0.18 6.25 -22.47
C PRO A 30 0.50 6.22 -23.84
N THR A 31 1.19 7.31 -24.19
CA THR A 31 1.90 7.47 -25.48
C THR A 31 3.41 7.30 -25.37
N LYS A 32 3.93 7.20 -24.14
CA LYS A 32 5.36 6.98 -23.81
C LYS A 32 5.47 6.04 -22.60
N PRO A 33 6.65 5.51 -22.28
CA PRO A 33 6.85 4.68 -21.09
C PRO A 33 6.28 5.32 -19.82
N VAL A 34 5.68 4.48 -18.95
CA VAL A 34 5.07 4.90 -17.70
C VAL A 34 6.01 4.58 -16.55
N GLU A 35 6.33 5.59 -15.75
CA GLU A 35 7.15 5.44 -14.56
C GLU A 35 6.28 5.05 -13.35
N ILE A 36 6.67 4.01 -12.61
CA ILE A 36 6.15 3.76 -11.26
C ILE A 36 7.22 4.21 -10.26
N VAL A 37 6.97 5.33 -9.61
CA VAL A 37 7.81 5.84 -8.52
C VAL A 37 7.53 5.06 -7.25
N VAL A 38 8.57 4.50 -6.66
CA VAL A 38 8.54 3.78 -5.38
C VAL A 38 9.31 4.61 -4.35
N PRO A 39 8.68 5.23 -3.34
CA PRO A 39 9.35 6.07 -2.34
C PRO A 39 10.06 5.24 -1.26
N PHE A 40 10.56 4.06 -1.63
CA PHE A 40 11.25 3.10 -0.76
C PHE A 40 12.41 2.46 -1.50
N SER A 41 13.31 1.82 -0.72
CA SER A 41 14.47 1.13 -1.29
C SER A 41 14.08 -0.04 -2.18
N ALA A 42 14.92 -0.32 -3.16
CA ALA A 42 14.77 -1.49 -4.01
C ALA A 42 14.80 -2.79 -3.17
N GLY A 43 14.00 -3.78 -3.57
CA GLY A 43 13.83 -5.05 -2.86
C GLY A 43 12.85 -5.00 -1.67
N GLY A 44 12.39 -3.82 -1.24
CA GLY A 44 11.34 -3.70 -0.23
C GLY A 44 9.94 -4.08 -0.78
N ALA A 45 8.96 -4.24 0.11
CA ALA A 45 7.62 -4.73 -0.25
C ALA A 45 6.92 -3.92 -1.35
N SER A 46 7.03 -2.57 -1.33
CA SER A 46 6.44 -1.73 -2.39
C SER A 46 7.17 -1.88 -3.73
N ASP A 47 8.49 -2.06 -3.73
CA ASP A 47 9.26 -2.30 -4.95
C ASP A 47 8.93 -3.66 -5.56
N GLN A 48 8.83 -4.70 -4.74
CA GLN A 48 8.41 -6.03 -5.18
C GLN A 48 6.99 -6.00 -5.76
N MET A 49 6.07 -5.26 -5.15
CA MET A 49 4.71 -5.08 -5.65
C MET A 49 4.70 -4.36 -7.01
N ALA A 50 5.43 -3.26 -7.14
CA ALA A 50 5.54 -2.52 -8.40
C ALA A 50 6.07 -3.40 -9.53
N ARG A 51 7.12 -4.19 -9.26
CA ARG A 51 7.71 -5.12 -10.25
C ARG A 51 6.79 -6.30 -10.57
N SER A 52 6.05 -6.81 -9.60
CA SER A 52 5.03 -7.84 -9.84
C SER A 52 3.94 -7.31 -10.78
N ILE A 53 3.41 -6.11 -10.52
CA ILE A 53 2.41 -5.46 -11.37
C ILE A 53 2.99 -5.16 -12.75
N GLN A 54 4.22 -4.66 -12.85
CA GLN A 54 4.94 -4.49 -14.12
C GLN A 54 4.98 -5.80 -14.91
N GLY A 55 5.35 -6.90 -14.27
CA GLY A 55 5.41 -8.22 -14.90
C GLY A 55 4.05 -8.73 -15.37
N ILE A 56 2.99 -8.56 -14.57
CA ILE A 56 1.62 -8.93 -14.93
C ILE A 56 1.14 -8.12 -16.14
N ILE A 57 1.32 -6.79 -16.13
CA ILE A 57 0.94 -5.92 -17.24
C ILE A 57 1.63 -6.32 -18.54
N ALA A 58 2.94 -6.60 -18.48
CA ALA A 58 3.71 -7.04 -19.63
C ALA A 58 3.28 -8.42 -20.13
N LYS A 59 3.10 -9.41 -19.24
CA LYS A 59 2.69 -10.78 -19.58
C LYS A 59 1.34 -10.82 -20.28
N HIS A 60 0.37 -10.07 -19.75
CA HIS A 60 -1.01 -10.02 -20.27
C HIS A 60 -1.22 -8.94 -21.33
N LYS A 61 -0.18 -8.19 -21.70
CA LYS A 61 -0.25 -7.09 -22.69
C LYS A 61 -1.37 -6.08 -22.36
N LEU A 62 -1.52 -5.72 -21.09
CA LEU A 62 -2.59 -4.86 -20.61
C LEU A 62 -2.38 -3.38 -20.97
N MET A 63 -1.17 -3.00 -21.34
CA MET A 63 -0.77 -1.67 -21.78
C MET A 63 0.26 -1.79 -22.90
N ALA A 64 0.15 -0.91 -23.92
CA ALA A 64 1.08 -0.91 -25.06
C ALA A 64 2.48 -0.38 -24.69
N GLN A 65 2.53 0.60 -23.78
CA GLN A 65 3.78 1.22 -23.35
C GLN A 65 4.42 0.43 -22.19
N PRO A 66 5.76 0.35 -22.12
CA PRO A 66 6.43 -0.33 -21.02
C PRO A 66 6.33 0.46 -19.71
N ILE A 67 6.36 -0.27 -18.59
CA ILE A 67 6.50 0.31 -17.25
C ILE A 67 7.98 0.32 -16.85
N ILE A 68 8.40 1.40 -16.20
CA ILE A 68 9.73 1.57 -15.60
C ILE A 68 9.54 1.79 -14.10
N VAL A 69 10.10 0.93 -13.26
CA VAL A 69 10.05 1.07 -11.80
C VAL A 69 11.27 1.88 -11.33
N LEU A 70 11.01 3.00 -10.65
CA LEU A 70 12.02 3.93 -10.15
C LEU A 70 11.95 4.06 -8.63
N ASN A 71 13.03 3.71 -7.94
CA ASN A 71 13.11 3.86 -6.48
C ASN A 71 13.63 5.26 -6.12
N LYS A 72 12.85 6.02 -5.35
CA LYS A 72 13.16 7.37 -4.83
C LYS A 72 12.95 7.39 -3.32
N ALA A 73 13.89 6.77 -2.59
CA ALA A 73 13.78 6.50 -1.15
C ALA A 73 14.35 7.60 -0.25
N GLY A 74 14.88 8.66 -0.83
CA GLY A 74 15.52 9.76 -0.10
C GLY A 74 14.60 10.39 0.95
N ALA A 75 15.18 10.82 2.07
CA ALA A 75 14.49 11.44 3.21
C ALA A 75 13.27 10.62 3.69
N SER A 76 13.45 9.32 3.90
CA SER A 76 12.40 8.37 4.35
C SER A 76 11.19 8.32 3.41
N GLY A 77 11.39 8.52 2.11
CA GLY A 77 10.35 8.49 1.08
C GLY A 77 9.81 9.87 0.67
N ALA A 78 10.21 10.95 1.34
CA ALA A 78 9.78 12.30 0.99
C ALA A 78 10.17 12.67 -0.46
N GLU A 79 11.32 12.19 -0.95
CA GLU A 79 11.78 12.42 -2.32
C GLU A 79 10.74 11.94 -3.35
N GLY A 80 10.30 10.69 -3.25
CA GLY A 80 9.32 10.13 -4.20
C GLY A 80 7.94 10.81 -4.11
N LEU A 81 7.50 11.18 -2.91
CA LEU A 81 6.25 11.94 -2.71
C LEU A 81 6.32 13.31 -3.37
N MET A 82 7.41 14.05 -3.16
CA MET A 82 7.59 15.39 -3.73
C MET A 82 7.83 15.36 -5.23
N ASP A 83 8.55 14.38 -5.75
CA ASP A 83 8.74 14.16 -7.20
C ASP A 83 7.39 13.95 -7.90
N THR A 84 6.53 13.12 -7.32
CA THR A 84 5.20 12.89 -7.87
C THR A 84 4.32 14.13 -7.79
N LYS A 85 4.34 14.85 -6.67
CA LYS A 85 3.63 16.13 -6.52
C LYS A 85 4.07 17.17 -7.55
N ALA A 86 5.38 17.29 -7.79
CA ALA A 86 5.95 18.24 -8.75
C ALA A 86 5.60 17.92 -10.21
N SER A 87 5.27 16.66 -10.51
CA SER A 87 4.93 16.19 -11.87
C SER A 87 3.47 16.46 -12.27
N ARG A 88 2.87 17.55 -11.80
CA ARG A 88 1.46 17.88 -12.01
C ARG A 88 1.05 17.77 -13.48
N GLY A 89 -0.03 17.04 -13.76
CA GLY A 89 -0.59 16.81 -15.11
C GLY A 89 0.11 15.69 -15.91
N ASP A 90 1.22 15.11 -15.42
CA ASP A 90 1.88 14.01 -16.11
C ASP A 90 1.22 12.67 -15.81
N ALA A 91 0.38 12.20 -16.72
CA ALA A 91 -0.28 10.91 -16.62
C ALA A 91 0.64 9.70 -16.96
N HIS A 92 1.92 9.91 -17.26
CA HIS A 92 2.90 8.83 -17.47
C HIS A 92 3.74 8.55 -16.22
N LYS A 93 3.28 9.04 -15.06
CA LYS A 93 3.91 8.79 -13.78
C LYS A 93 2.86 8.27 -12.79
N LEU A 94 3.15 7.16 -12.15
CA LEU A 94 2.39 6.58 -11.05
C LEU A 94 3.25 6.60 -9.79
N LEU A 95 2.66 6.78 -8.64
CA LEU A 95 3.28 6.54 -7.34
C LEU A 95 2.64 5.29 -6.74
N VAL A 96 3.43 4.31 -6.30
CA VAL A 96 2.98 3.27 -5.38
C VAL A 96 3.49 3.57 -4.00
N THR A 97 2.59 3.62 -3.01
CA THR A 97 2.96 3.99 -1.64
C THR A 97 2.11 3.27 -0.60
N SER A 98 2.38 3.55 0.67
CA SER A 98 1.69 3.04 1.85
C SER A 98 1.13 4.19 2.67
N SER A 99 0.84 3.95 3.96
CA SER A 99 0.54 5.00 4.96
C SER A 99 1.63 6.08 5.06
N ALA A 100 2.81 5.88 4.45
CA ALA A 100 3.81 6.93 4.23
C ALA A 100 3.22 8.18 3.56
N LEU A 101 2.14 8.01 2.80
CA LEU A 101 1.38 9.08 2.15
C LEU A 101 0.96 10.19 3.14
N TYR A 102 0.69 9.84 4.41
CA TYR A 102 0.36 10.79 5.48
C TYR A 102 1.34 10.79 6.63
N THR A 103 1.97 9.66 6.96
CA THR A 103 2.87 9.60 8.12
C THR A 103 4.15 10.40 7.89
N VAL A 104 4.72 10.36 6.68
CA VAL A 104 5.92 11.14 6.35
C VAL A 104 5.66 12.64 6.46
N PRO A 105 4.61 13.22 5.82
CA PRO A 105 4.32 14.65 5.97
C PRO A 105 4.05 15.07 7.41
N MET A 106 3.32 14.26 8.18
CA MET A 106 2.99 14.57 9.58
C MET A 106 4.21 14.62 10.50
N ILE A 107 5.15 13.70 10.29
CA ILE A 107 6.33 13.52 11.14
C ILE A 107 7.45 14.49 10.76
N SER A 108 7.68 14.71 9.45
CA SER A 108 8.78 15.54 8.93
C SER A 108 8.36 16.95 8.52
N GLN A 109 7.11 17.35 8.75
CA GLN A 109 6.54 18.64 8.33
C GLN A 109 6.73 18.92 6.82
N LEU A 110 6.64 17.86 6.01
CA LEU A 110 6.77 17.98 4.57
C LEU A 110 5.59 18.81 4.01
N PRO A 111 5.82 19.77 3.11
CA PRO A 111 4.73 20.55 2.48
C PRO A 111 4.02 19.71 1.40
N PHE A 112 3.42 18.61 1.84
CA PHE A 112 2.75 17.62 1.02
C PHE A 112 1.42 17.22 1.68
N ASN A 113 0.39 17.09 0.85
CA ASN A 113 -0.88 16.49 1.22
C ASN A 113 -1.23 15.44 0.14
N TRP A 114 -1.78 14.31 0.53
CA TRP A 114 -2.17 13.29 -0.45
C TRP A 114 -3.25 13.80 -1.45
N ARG A 115 -3.99 14.85 -1.07
CA ARG A 115 -4.95 15.54 -1.94
C ARG A 115 -4.30 16.37 -3.05
N ASP A 116 -2.97 16.57 -2.98
CA ASP A 116 -2.18 17.14 -4.10
C ASP A 116 -2.06 16.14 -5.26
N LEU A 117 -2.39 14.86 -5.03
CA LEU A 117 -2.35 13.76 -5.98
C LEU A 117 -3.76 13.32 -6.38
N THR A 118 -3.86 12.50 -7.42
CA THR A 118 -5.11 11.88 -7.89
C THR A 118 -5.11 10.40 -7.53
N PRO A 119 -6.02 9.92 -6.64
CA PRO A 119 -6.10 8.51 -6.27
C PRO A 119 -6.47 7.62 -7.46
N VAL A 120 -5.80 6.48 -7.62
CA VAL A 120 -6.11 5.47 -8.64
C VAL A 120 -6.80 4.27 -8.01
N ALA A 121 -6.06 3.49 -7.23
CA ALA A 121 -6.58 2.30 -6.58
C ALA A 121 -5.76 1.93 -5.34
N MET A 122 -6.43 1.53 -4.28
CA MET A 122 -5.84 0.66 -3.26
C MET A 122 -5.99 -0.78 -3.76
N VAL A 123 -4.91 -1.53 -3.77
CA VAL A 123 -4.87 -2.87 -4.37
C VAL A 123 -4.70 -3.99 -3.35
N ALA A 124 -4.31 -3.65 -2.12
CA ALA A 124 -4.19 -4.58 -1.00
C ALA A 124 -4.12 -3.83 0.33
N LEU A 125 -4.37 -4.54 1.43
CA LEU A 125 -3.92 -4.19 2.77
C LEU A 125 -2.79 -5.13 3.18
N ASP A 126 -1.79 -4.57 3.86
CA ASP A 126 -0.63 -5.31 4.35
C ASP A 126 -0.72 -5.46 5.86
N GLU A 127 -0.37 -6.63 6.34
CA GLU A 127 -0.48 -7.01 7.74
C GLU A 127 0.86 -6.83 8.46
N PHE A 128 0.81 -6.79 9.79
CA PHE A 128 1.98 -6.82 10.65
C PHE A 128 1.85 -7.94 11.67
N VAL A 129 2.96 -8.58 11.95
CA VAL A 129 3.05 -9.69 12.91
C VAL A 129 4.07 -9.34 13.98
N LEU A 130 3.77 -9.71 15.23
CA LEU A 130 4.73 -9.69 16.33
C LEU A 130 5.52 -11.00 16.27
N TRP A 131 6.81 -10.89 15.97
CA TRP A 131 7.73 -12.00 15.84
C TRP A 131 8.69 -12.07 17.01
N THR A 132 9.02 -13.29 17.44
CA THR A 132 10.11 -13.58 18.36
C THR A 132 11.03 -14.65 17.78
N ASN A 133 12.24 -14.77 18.29
CA ASN A 133 13.09 -15.91 17.99
C ASN A 133 12.41 -17.20 18.49
N ALA A 134 12.41 -18.27 17.68
CA ALA A 134 11.72 -19.53 18.02
C ALA A 134 12.25 -20.21 19.28
N GLU A 135 13.54 -19.99 19.62
CA GLU A 135 14.17 -20.51 20.82
C GLU A 135 13.90 -19.65 22.06
N SER A 136 13.27 -18.46 21.90
CA SER A 136 12.90 -17.61 23.03
C SER A 136 11.89 -18.33 23.94
N PRO A 137 11.83 -18.01 25.24
CA PRO A 137 10.86 -18.59 26.16
C PRO A 137 9.42 -18.10 25.86
N TYR A 138 9.27 -17.03 25.07
CA TYR A 138 7.99 -16.40 24.79
C TYR A 138 7.21 -17.18 23.72
N LYS A 139 6.09 -17.79 24.11
CA LYS A 139 5.22 -18.57 23.22
C LYS A 139 3.94 -17.83 22.85
N THR A 140 3.57 -16.83 23.63
CA THR A 140 2.39 -16.00 23.46
C THR A 140 2.76 -14.51 23.61
N PRO A 141 1.94 -13.58 23.11
CA PRO A 141 2.09 -12.15 23.41
C PRO A 141 2.09 -11.88 24.92
N ALA A 142 1.29 -12.63 25.71
CA ALA A 142 1.23 -12.46 27.16
C ALA A 142 2.58 -12.77 27.84
N ASP A 143 3.27 -13.84 27.45
CA ASP A 143 4.58 -14.19 27.98
C ASP A 143 5.60 -13.08 27.69
N PHE A 144 5.64 -12.62 26.44
CA PHE A 144 6.53 -11.55 25.98
C PHE A 144 6.29 -10.24 26.74
N LEU A 145 5.02 -9.82 26.84
CA LEU A 145 4.64 -8.59 27.53
C LEU A 145 4.82 -8.66 29.05
N ALA A 146 4.64 -9.83 29.67
CA ALA A 146 4.92 -10.02 31.08
C ALA A 146 6.40 -9.77 31.40
N GLU A 147 7.31 -10.27 30.53
CA GLU A 147 8.75 -10.02 30.70
C GLU A 147 9.09 -8.54 30.47
N ALA A 148 8.50 -7.91 29.45
CA ALA A 148 8.71 -6.49 29.17
C ALA A 148 8.25 -5.57 30.32
N LYS A 149 7.18 -5.96 31.05
CA LYS A 149 6.68 -5.23 32.23
C LYS A 149 7.62 -5.40 33.45
N LYS A 150 8.23 -6.58 33.62
CA LYS A 150 9.21 -6.81 34.70
C LYS A 150 10.49 -6.03 34.47
N ASN A 151 10.87 -5.82 33.24
CA ASN A 151 12.11 -5.17 32.80
C ASN A 151 11.88 -3.98 31.89
N PRO A 152 11.22 -2.89 32.34
CA PRO A 152 10.87 -1.76 31.50
C PRO A 152 12.10 -1.15 30.84
N GLY A 153 12.06 -0.95 29.51
CA GLY A 153 13.14 -0.33 28.73
C GLY A 153 14.42 -1.17 28.65
N LYS A 154 14.36 -2.48 28.84
CA LYS A 154 15.50 -3.40 28.64
C LYS A 154 15.34 -4.28 27.40
N MET A 155 14.12 -4.71 27.09
CA MET A 155 13.87 -5.53 25.91
C MET A 155 13.93 -4.69 24.63
N LYS A 156 14.54 -5.28 23.60
CA LYS A 156 14.78 -4.64 22.31
C LYS A 156 13.70 -5.06 21.30
N MET A 157 13.00 -4.07 20.75
CA MET A 157 12.03 -4.24 19.66
C MET A 157 12.65 -3.71 18.37
N GLY A 158 12.84 -4.56 17.36
CA GLY A 158 13.33 -4.14 16.05
C GLY A 158 12.21 -3.81 15.07
N GLY A 159 12.52 -3.02 14.08
CA GLY A 159 11.63 -2.74 12.94
C GLY A 159 12.25 -1.81 11.92
N THR A 160 11.52 -1.52 10.86
CA THR A 160 11.97 -0.70 9.73
C THR A 160 11.96 0.79 10.11
N SER A 161 13.10 1.43 10.01
CA SER A 161 13.25 2.89 10.18
C SER A 161 12.72 3.44 11.50
N SER A 162 12.95 4.71 11.76
CA SER A 162 12.41 5.39 12.93
C SER A 162 11.09 6.08 12.60
N LYS A 163 10.14 6.05 13.54
CA LYS A 163 8.82 6.70 13.44
C LYS A 163 7.99 6.24 12.22
N ARG A 164 8.23 5.00 11.77
CA ARG A 164 7.44 4.35 10.74
C ARG A 164 6.48 3.33 11.37
N GLU A 165 5.78 2.61 10.53
CA GLU A 165 4.68 1.72 10.92
C GLU A 165 5.07 0.78 12.06
N ASP A 166 6.23 0.14 11.99
CA ASP A 166 6.71 -0.81 13.01
C ASP A 166 6.89 -0.15 14.38
N GLN A 167 7.47 1.07 14.41
CA GLN A 167 7.62 1.82 15.65
C GLN A 167 6.28 2.41 16.13
N ILE A 168 5.40 2.80 15.23
CA ILE A 168 4.03 3.25 15.55
C ILE A 168 3.27 2.10 16.26
N ILE A 169 3.32 0.90 15.71
CA ILE A 169 2.70 -0.29 16.32
C ILE A 169 3.35 -0.60 17.66
N THR A 170 4.69 -0.56 17.74
CA THR A 170 5.42 -0.75 18.99
C THR A 170 4.94 0.24 20.06
N ALA A 171 4.79 1.52 19.75
CA ALA A 171 4.28 2.53 20.68
C ALA A 171 2.83 2.25 21.14
N GLN A 172 1.97 1.74 20.24
CA GLN A 172 0.63 1.30 20.61
C GLN A 172 0.67 0.09 21.57
N VAL A 173 1.55 -0.89 21.29
CA VAL A 173 1.77 -2.04 22.19
C VAL A 173 2.24 -1.57 23.55
N GLU A 174 3.24 -0.67 23.61
CA GLU A 174 3.72 -0.09 24.87
C GLU A 174 2.59 0.53 25.69
N ARG A 175 1.79 1.35 25.06
CA ARG A 175 0.68 2.06 25.71
C ARG A 175 -0.41 1.09 26.20
N LYS A 176 -0.84 0.16 25.34
CA LYS A 176 -1.91 -0.80 25.69
C LYS A 176 -1.48 -1.80 26.74
N ALA A 177 -0.24 -2.26 26.66
CA ALA A 177 0.28 -3.25 27.58
C ALA A 177 0.89 -2.64 28.87
N GLY A 178 1.17 -1.34 28.93
CA GLY A 178 1.95 -0.75 30.02
C GLY A 178 3.39 -1.27 30.06
N ALA A 179 3.97 -1.55 28.90
CA ALA A 179 5.34 -2.01 28.73
C ALA A 179 6.23 -0.91 28.16
N LYS A 180 7.56 -1.11 28.17
CA LYS A 180 8.54 -0.21 27.54
C LYS A 180 9.63 -1.02 26.87
N PHE A 181 9.96 -0.64 25.62
CA PHE A 181 10.99 -1.27 24.81
C PHE A 181 12.10 -0.28 24.44
N ILE A 182 13.27 -0.80 24.10
CA ILE A 182 14.28 -0.09 23.33
C ILE A 182 13.96 -0.37 21.85
N TYR A 183 13.45 0.61 21.12
CA TYR A 183 13.23 0.43 19.69
C TYR A 183 14.53 0.59 18.91
N ILE A 184 14.86 -0.38 18.06
CA ILE A 184 16.06 -0.38 17.22
C ILE A 184 15.62 -0.32 15.74
N PRO A 185 15.82 0.84 15.06
CA PRO A 185 15.47 0.99 13.66
C PRO A 185 16.53 0.37 12.75
N TYR A 186 16.07 -0.41 11.76
CA TYR A 186 16.89 -0.98 10.68
C TYR A 186 16.50 -0.38 9.33
N LYS A 187 17.29 -0.61 8.28
CA LYS A 187 17.02 -0.08 6.92
C LYS A 187 15.79 -0.72 6.26
N GLY A 188 15.41 -1.93 6.70
CA GLY A 188 14.25 -2.67 6.21
C GLY A 188 13.93 -3.85 7.10
N GLY A 189 12.72 -4.42 6.95
CA GLY A 189 12.24 -5.50 7.78
C GLY A 189 13.03 -6.80 7.61
N GLY A 190 13.58 -7.07 6.44
CA GLY A 190 14.48 -8.22 6.24
C GLY A 190 15.77 -8.13 7.06
N GLU A 191 16.33 -6.92 7.27
CA GLU A 191 17.46 -6.72 8.17
C GLU A 191 17.03 -6.95 9.63
N ALA A 192 15.87 -6.39 10.03
CA ALA A 192 15.33 -6.62 11.38
C ALA A 192 15.08 -8.13 11.64
N ALA A 193 14.56 -8.86 10.65
CA ALA A 193 14.37 -10.30 10.72
C ALA A 193 15.70 -11.05 10.93
N THR A 194 16.75 -10.68 10.19
CA THR A 194 18.10 -11.25 10.37
C THR A 194 18.64 -11.00 11.79
N GLN A 195 18.45 -9.80 12.32
CA GLN A 195 18.89 -9.47 13.69
C GLN A 195 18.11 -10.26 14.75
N LEU A 196 16.82 -10.54 14.48
CA LEU A 196 16.03 -11.40 15.35
C LEU A 196 16.53 -12.86 15.34
N SER A 197 16.85 -13.42 14.17
CA SER A 197 17.47 -14.74 14.05
C SER A 197 18.79 -14.81 14.83
N GLY A 198 19.62 -13.76 14.76
CA GLY A 198 20.88 -13.63 15.50
C GLY A 198 20.71 -13.32 17.00
N LYS A 199 19.48 -13.18 17.51
CA LYS A 199 19.17 -12.84 18.91
C LYS A 199 19.75 -11.50 19.38
N HIS A 200 19.99 -10.56 18.43
CA HIS A 200 20.46 -9.21 18.75
C HIS A 200 19.32 -8.29 19.21
N ILE A 201 18.08 -8.70 18.93
CA ILE A 201 16.82 -8.12 19.42
C ILE A 201 15.93 -9.22 19.97
N ASP A 202 14.99 -8.87 20.86
CA ASP A 202 14.10 -9.82 21.53
C ASP A 202 12.84 -10.12 20.71
N ALA A 203 12.38 -9.12 19.95
CA ALA A 203 11.23 -9.23 19.05
C ALA A 203 11.35 -8.22 17.91
N ASN A 204 10.57 -8.41 16.86
CA ASN A 204 10.27 -7.36 15.88
C ASN A 204 8.78 -7.31 15.56
N VAL A 205 8.34 -6.12 15.14
CA VAL A 205 7.09 -5.92 14.41
C VAL A 205 7.47 -5.84 12.94
N ASN A 206 6.90 -6.70 12.11
CA ASN A 206 7.31 -6.78 10.71
C ASN A 206 6.20 -7.32 9.82
N ASN A 207 6.23 -6.98 8.53
CA ASN A 207 5.32 -7.56 7.56
C ASN A 207 5.57 -9.08 7.40
N PRO A 208 4.55 -9.90 7.15
CA PRO A 208 4.68 -11.34 6.98
C PRO A 208 5.77 -11.74 5.97
N SER A 209 5.78 -11.10 4.80
CA SER A 209 6.70 -11.39 3.70
C SER A 209 8.19 -11.22 4.05
N GLU A 210 8.50 -10.35 5.02
CA GLU A 210 9.87 -10.02 5.40
C GLU A 210 10.48 -11.00 6.42
N SER A 211 9.66 -11.86 7.03
CA SER A 211 10.08 -12.92 7.98
C SER A 211 9.76 -14.34 7.51
N ILE A 212 9.15 -14.51 6.32
CA ILE A 212 8.69 -15.82 5.84
C ILE A 212 9.82 -16.85 5.70
N GLY A 213 11.02 -16.42 5.28
CA GLY A 213 12.18 -17.30 5.13
C GLY A 213 12.59 -17.92 6.48
N GLN A 214 12.74 -17.06 7.49
CA GLN A 214 13.13 -17.43 8.85
C GLN A 214 12.04 -18.25 9.54
N TRP A 215 10.76 -17.94 9.29
CA TRP A 215 9.66 -18.74 9.81
C TRP A 215 9.62 -20.15 9.23
N ARG A 216 9.85 -20.29 7.91
CA ARG A 216 10.00 -21.59 7.26
C ARG A 216 11.17 -22.40 7.80
N ALA A 217 12.27 -21.72 8.08
CA ALA A 217 13.46 -22.33 8.68
C ALA A 217 13.29 -22.70 10.18
N GLY A 218 12.17 -22.31 10.80
CA GLY A 218 11.94 -22.56 12.22
C GLY A 218 12.74 -21.65 13.16
N GLU A 219 13.31 -20.54 12.63
CA GLU A 219 14.09 -19.57 13.42
C GLU A 219 13.19 -18.53 14.10
N HIS A 220 12.04 -18.23 13.50
CA HIS A 220 11.07 -17.28 14.04
C HIS A 220 9.79 -17.96 14.52
N ARG A 221 9.16 -17.33 15.51
CA ARG A 221 7.81 -17.66 15.98
C ARG A 221 6.91 -16.44 15.79
N ALA A 222 5.79 -16.62 15.07
CA ALA A 222 4.72 -15.65 15.01
C ALA A 222 3.89 -15.71 16.28
N LEU A 223 3.84 -14.64 17.07
CA LEU A 223 3.03 -14.60 18.28
C LEU A 223 1.60 -14.18 18.00
N CYS A 224 1.39 -13.14 17.20
CA CYS A 224 0.07 -12.69 16.77
C CYS A 224 0.17 -11.75 15.56
N VAL A 225 -0.93 -11.61 14.82
CA VAL A 225 -1.11 -10.61 13.74
C VAL A 225 -1.92 -9.42 14.25
N PHE A 226 -1.51 -8.20 13.88
CA PHE A 226 -2.19 -6.96 14.26
C PHE A 226 -3.42 -6.64 13.39
N ALA A 227 -4.00 -7.63 12.74
CA ALA A 227 -5.20 -7.50 11.93
C ALA A 227 -6.49 -7.63 12.79
N PRO A 228 -7.64 -7.11 12.30
CA PRO A 228 -8.92 -7.27 12.98
C PRO A 228 -9.45 -8.72 12.95
N ALA A 229 -8.98 -9.52 11.99
CA ALA A 229 -9.27 -10.95 11.83
C ALA A 229 -8.00 -11.70 11.46
N ARG A 230 -7.99 -13.03 11.59
CA ARG A 230 -6.89 -13.87 11.11
C ARG A 230 -6.74 -13.74 9.60
N MET A 231 -5.53 -13.97 9.11
CA MET A 231 -5.27 -13.96 7.66
C MET A 231 -5.97 -15.14 6.98
N ASP A 232 -6.50 -14.92 5.76
CA ASP A 232 -7.39 -15.87 5.06
C ASP A 232 -6.64 -16.99 4.30
N TYR A 233 -5.33 -17.19 4.55
CA TYR A 233 -4.51 -18.13 3.80
C TYR A 233 -4.23 -19.41 4.59
N SER A 234 -4.77 -20.54 4.10
CA SER A 234 -4.67 -21.86 4.72
C SER A 234 -3.54 -22.73 4.17
N GLY A 235 -2.89 -22.30 3.08
CA GLY A 235 -1.73 -22.97 2.51
C GLY A 235 -0.56 -23.02 3.52
N LYS A 236 0.06 -24.20 3.71
CA LYS A 236 1.16 -24.34 4.66
C LYS A 236 2.38 -23.55 4.25
N ILE A 237 2.86 -22.72 5.17
CA ILE A 237 4.07 -21.92 5.04
C ILE A 237 5.26 -22.63 5.70
N THR A 238 5.04 -23.18 6.90
CA THR A 238 5.97 -24.07 7.59
C THR A 238 5.49 -25.53 7.44
N ALA A 239 6.21 -26.50 8.02
CA ALA A 239 5.75 -27.89 8.03
C ALA A 239 4.36 -28.07 8.69
N THR A 240 3.99 -27.20 9.63
CA THR A 240 2.78 -27.36 10.44
C THR A 240 1.82 -26.20 10.37
N GLN A 241 2.26 -24.98 10.00
CA GLN A 241 1.49 -23.75 10.13
C GLN A 241 1.29 -23.04 8.79
N SER A 242 0.13 -22.42 8.65
CA SER A 242 -0.27 -21.47 7.61
C SER A 242 -0.36 -20.06 8.20
N TRP A 243 -0.58 -19.05 7.35
CA TRP A 243 -0.86 -17.69 7.82
C TRP A 243 -2.14 -17.62 8.66
N GLY A 244 -3.19 -18.39 8.31
CA GLY A 244 -4.46 -18.44 9.04
C GLY A 244 -4.36 -19.08 10.43
N ASP A 245 -3.27 -19.81 10.72
CA ASP A 245 -3.05 -20.38 12.05
C ASP A 245 -2.54 -19.34 13.07
N ILE A 246 -2.03 -18.18 12.60
CA ILE A 246 -1.55 -17.10 13.48
C ILE A 246 -2.76 -16.39 14.10
N PRO A 247 -2.92 -16.37 15.44
CA PRO A 247 -4.03 -15.67 16.09
C PRO A 247 -3.89 -14.15 15.92
N THR A 248 -5.00 -13.42 15.99
CA THR A 248 -4.93 -11.96 16.11
C THR A 248 -4.38 -11.56 17.47
N CYS A 249 -3.73 -10.39 17.54
CA CYS A 249 -3.25 -9.88 18.83
C CYS A 249 -4.43 -9.64 19.79
N LYS A 250 -5.60 -9.26 19.27
CA LYS A 250 -6.83 -9.10 20.04
C LYS A 250 -7.32 -10.41 20.65
N GLU A 251 -7.30 -11.54 19.91
CA GLU A 251 -7.60 -12.89 20.44
C GLU A 251 -6.65 -13.28 21.58
N GLN A 252 -5.44 -12.75 21.57
CA GLN A 252 -4.42 -12.96 22.59
C GLN A 252 -4.42 -11.91 23.72
N GLY A 253 -5.49 -11.10 23.81
CA GLY A 253 -5.66 -10.10 24.88
C GLY A 253 -4.90 -8.77 24.66
N LEU A 254 -4.24 -8.58 23.52
CA LEU A 254 -3.59 -7.34 23.15
C LEU A 254 -4.45 -6.60 22.09
N ASP A 255 -5.31 -5.69 22.55
CA ASP A 255 -6.19 -4.93 21.67
C ASP A 255 -5.45 -3.80 20.93
N VAL A 256 -4.56 -4.20 20.04
CA VAL A 256 -3.86 -3.34 19.08
C VAL A 256 -4.12 -3.88 17.68
N GLN A 257 -4.60 -3.01 16.79
CA GLN A 257 -4.88 -3.33 15.40
C GLN A 257 -4.22 -2.31 14.49
N TYR A 258 -3.55 -2.80 13.46
CA TYR A 258 -2.92 -1.98 12.45
C TYR A 258 -2.83 -2.73 11.12
N GLN A 259 -3.31 -2.10 10.06
CA GLN A 259 -3.16 -2.55 8.68
C GLN A 259 -2.64 -1.37 7.85
N MET A 260 -1.80 -1.66 6.88
CA MET A 260 -1.19 -0.67 6.01
C MET A 260 -1.73 -0.79 4.60
N LEU A 261 -2.22 0.31 4.03
CA LEU A 261 -2.68 0.31 2.65
C LEU A 261 -1.52 0.20 1.65
N ARG A 262 -1.81 -0.42 0.49
CA ARG A 262 -0.99 -0.41 -0.71
C ARG A 262 -1.77 0.31 -1.82
N VAL A 263 -1.36 1.52 -2.15
CA VAL A 263 -2.14 2.44 -2.99
C VAL A 263 -1.32 2.99 -4.15
N PHE A 264 -1.98 3.12 -5.30
CA PHE A 264 -1.46 3.80 -6.48
C PHE A 264 -2.12 5.16 -6.63
N MET A 265 -1.29 6.17 -6.93
CA MET A 265 -1.69 7.56 -7.12
C MET A 265 -1.10 8.08 -8.43
N LEU A 266 -1.78 9.02 -9.05
CA LEU A 266 -1.25 9.85 -10.14
C LEU A 266 -0.87 11.23 -9.61
N PRO A 267 -0.01 12.00 -10.29
CA PRO A 267 0.14 13.42 -10.02
C PRO A 267 -1.21 14.14 -10.08
N GLY A 268 -1.35 15.21 -9.32
CA GLY A 268 -2.55 16.05 -9.40
C GLY A 268 -2.69 16.73 -10.77
N GLY A 269 -3.92 17.02 -11.18
CA GLY A 269 -4.19 17.74 -12.41
C GLY A 269 -4.22 16.88 -13.70
N VAL A 270 -4.21 15.57 -13.56
CA VAL A 270 -4.52 14.63 -14.66
C VAL A 270 -6.03 14.68 -14.97
N THR A 271 -6.41 14.31 -16.21
CA THR A 271 -7.82 14.30 -16.63
C THR A 271 -8.57 13.09 -16.06
N PRO A 272 -9.91 13.15 -15.96
CA PRO A 272 -10.73 12.00 -15.56
C PRO A 272 -10.51 10.75 -16.43
N ASP A 273 -10.31 10.91 -17.75
CA ASP A 273 -10.05 9.79 -18.65
C ASP A 273 -8.70 9.13 -18.38
N GLN A 274 -7.69 9.92 -18.05
CA GLN A 274 -6.37 9.42 -17.63
C GLN A 274 -6.46 8.64 -16.33
N GLN A 275 -7.17 9.15 -15.33
CA GLN A 275 -7.41 8.44 -14.07
C GLN A 275 -8.19 7.14 -14.31
N LYS A 276 -9.27 7.20 -15.09
CA LYS A 276 -10.11 6.04 -15.43
C LYS A 276 -9.30 4.93 -16.08
N TYR A 277 -8.43 5.25 -17.02
CA TYR A 277 -7.56 4.29 -17.68
C TYR A 277 -6.74 3.46 -16.63
N TYR A 278 -6.10 4.13 -15.69
CA TYR A 278 -5.30 3.42 -14.69
C TYR A 278 -6.14 2.67 -13.65
N VAL A 279 -7.33 3.16 -13.31
CA VAL A 279 -8.28 2.40 -12.48
C VAL A 279 -8.66 1.08 -13.18
N GLU A 280 -9.03 1.13 -14.46
CA GLU A 280 -9.37 -0.06 -15.25
C GLU A 280 -8.16 -0.98 -15.45
N LEU A 281 -6.96 -0.43 -15.63
CA LEU A 281 -5.73 -1.20 -15.68
C LEU A 281 -5.50 -1.98 -14.40
N MET A 282 -5.61 -1.33 -13.23
CA MET A 282 -5.45 -1.99 -11.93
C MET A 282 -6.54 -3.04 -11.69
N GLN A 283 -7.79 -2.80 -12.10
CA GLN A 283 -8.86 -3.82 -12.05
C GLN A 283 -8.50 -5.07 -12.84
N LYS A 284 -7.93 -4.92 -14.04
CA LYS A 284 -7.45 -6.04 -14.85
C LYS A 284 -6.30 -6.77 -14.18
N VAL A 285 -5.35 -6.05 -13.58
CA VAL A 285 -4.21 -6.63 -12.85
C VAL A 285 -4.69 -7.48 -11.68
N VAL A 286 -5.55 -6.93 -10.81
CA VAL A 286 -6.00 -7.65 -9.60
C VAL A 286 -6.91 -8.85 -9.90
N ALA A 287 -7.45 -8.94 -11.11
CA ALA A 287 -8.23 -10.09 -11.55
C ALA A 287 -7.38 -11.28 -12.01
N THR A 288 -6.06 -11.10 -12.20
CA THR A 288 -5.18 -12.14 -12.71
C THR A 288 -4.85 -13.22 -11.67
N PRO A 289 -4.57 -14.47 -12.11
CA PRO A 289 -4.09 -15.51 -11.20
C PRO A 289 -2.77 -15.14 -10.52
N GLU A 290 -1.85 -14.50 -11.24
CA GLU A 290 -0.54 -14.10 -10.73
C GLU A 290 -0.66 -13.08 -9.57
N TRP A 291 -1.65 -12.17 -9.64
CA TRP A 291 -1.91 -11.25 -8.53
C TRP A 291 -2.41 -12.00 -7.30
N LYS A 292 -3.31 -12.97 -7.45
CA LYS A 292 -3.80 -13.80 -6.34
C LYS A 292 -2.66 -14.59 -5.69
N GLU A 293 -1.79 -15.19 -6.51
CA GLU A 293 -0.59 -15.88 -6.03
C GLU A 293 0.36 -14.92 -5.28
N TYR A 294 0.55 -13.71 -5.81
CA TYR A 294 1.35 -12.67 -5.16
C TYR A 294 0.80 -12.29 -3.78
N LEU A 295 -0.52 -12.10 -3.67
CA LEU A 295 -1.18 -11.80 -2.39
C LEU A 295 -0.97 -12.91 -1.36
N GLU A 296 -1.23 -14.16 -1.75
CA GLU A 296 -1.09 -15.33 -0.87
C GLU A 296 0.37 -15.52 -0.41
N LYS A 297 1.31 -15.43 -1.34
CA LYS A 297 2.75 -15.57 -1.04
C LYS A 297 3.24 -14.53 -0.03
N ASN A 298 2.71 -13.33 -0.08
CA ASN A 298 3.11 -12.20 0.77
C ASN A 298 2.17 -11.96 1.95
N ALA A 299 1.14 -12.80 2.12
CA ALA A 299 0.09 -12.66 3.15
C ALA A 299 -0.62 -11.30 3.13
N LEU A 300 -0.83 -10.74 1.94
CA LEU A 300 -1.54 -9.48 1.76
C LEU A 300 -3.04 -9.72 1.73
N LYS A 301 -3.81 -8.91 2.42
CA LYS A 301 -5.27 -8.97 2.33
C LYS A 301 -5.72 -8.46 0.96
N ASN A 302 -6.55 -9.27 0.27
CA ASN A 302 -7.15 -8.88 -1.00
C ASN A 302 -8.23 -7.82 -0.75
N GLU A 303 -7.91 -6.56 -1.00
CA GLU A 303 -8.82 -5.43 -0.85
C GLU A 303 -8.60 -4.45 -2.01
N PHE A 304 -9.64 -4.24 -2.82
CA PHE A 304 -9.58 -3.29 -3.93
C PHE A 304 -10.57 -2.16 -3.73
N LEU A 305 -10.06 -0.92 -3.64
CA LEU A 305 -10.88 0.28 -3.60
C LEU A 305 -10.44 1.28 -4.67
N SER A 306 -11.41 1.95 -5.30
CA SER A 306 -11.19 3.04 -6.24
C SER A 306 -12.32 4.08 -6.15
N GLY A 307 -12.17 5.20 -6.86
CA GLY A 307 -13.19 6.26 -6.88
C GLY A 307 -13.47 6.83 -5.49
N GLN A 308 -14.75 7.18 -5.22
CA GLN A 308 -15.14 7.81 -3.95
C GLN A 308 -14.86 6.93 -2.73
N LYS A 309 -15.04 5.62 -2.82
CA LYS A 309 -14.72 4.69 -1.72
C LYS A 309 -13.26 4.76 -1.29
N LEU A 310 -12.34 4.92 -2.25
CA LEU A 310 -10.92 5.11 -1.94
C LEU A 310 -10.67 6.45 -1.27
N VAL A 311 -11.28 7.53 -1.75
CA VAL A 311 -11.15 8.88 -1.15
C VAL A 311 -11.63 8.88 0.30
N ASP A 312 -12.78 8.26 0.57
CA ASP A 312 -13.35 8.15 1.92
C ASP A 312 -12.43 7.33 2.84
N PHE A 313 -11.90 6.20 2.33
CA PHE A 313 -10.94 5.37 3.05
C PHE A 313 -9.67 6.15 3.39
N LEU A 314 -9.05 6.85 2.42
CA LEU A 314 -7.85 7.65 2.64
C LEU A 314 -8.07 8.74 3.70
N GLY A 315 -9.23 9.40 3.68
CA GLY A 315 -9.59 10.42 4.67
C GLY A 315 -9.74 9.85 6.08
N ALA A 316 -10.41 8.71 6.21
CA ALA A 316 -10.59 8.03 7.49
C ALA A 316 -9.25 7.50 8.04
N ASP A 317 -8.43 6.88 7.18
CA ASP A 317 -7.14 6.33 7.54
C ASP A 317 -6.12 7.43 7.90
N GLU A 318 -6.14 8.57 7.20
CA GLU A 318 -5.35 9.76 7.58
C GLU A 318 -5.70 10.23 8.99
N ASN A 319 -6.99 10.33 9.32
CA ASN A 319 -7.43 10.76 10.66
C ASN A 319 -6.99 9.76 11.74
N ARG A 320 -7.16 8.47 11.48
CA ARG A 320 -6.66 7.41 12.36
C ARG A 320 -5.15 7.54 12.62
N HIS A 321 -4.36 7.82 11.59
CA HIS A 321 -2.91 8.00 11.73
C HIS A 321 -2.55 9.27 12.49
N LYS A 322 -3.29 10.37 12.34
CA LYS A 322 -3.10 11.60 13.15
C LYS A 322 -3.19 11.30 14.63
N ASP A 323 -4.23 10.56 15.03
CA ASP A 323 -4.43 10.21 16.44
C ASP A 323 -3.31 9.28 16.95
N ILE A 324 -2.98 8.23 16.21
CA ILE A 324 -1.94 7.26 16.57
C ILE A 324 -0.57 7.95 16.69
N ILE A 325 -0.18 8.79 15.73
CA ILE A 325 1.11 9.50 15.70
C ILE A 325 1.19 10.49 16.87
N LYS A 326 0.09 11.20 17.16
CA LYS A 326 0.00 12.11 18.33
C LYS A 326 0.17 11.33 19.63
N GLU A 327 -0.54 10.21 19.79
CA GLU A 327 -0.47 9.35 20.96
C GLU A 327 0.91 8.71 21.14
N ALA A 328 1.61 8.40 20.07
CA ALA A 328 2.98 7.88 20.07
C ALA A 328 4.03 8.97 20.38
N GLY A 329 3.65 10.26 20.42
CA GLY A 329 4.58 11.36 20.64
C GLY A 329 5.51 11.62 19.45
N PHE A 330 5.10 11.22 18.21
CA PHE A 330 5.93 11.33 17.00
C PHE A 330 5.67 12.62 16.21
N VAL A 331 4.70 13.41 16.61
CA VAL A 331 4.46 14.73 16.00
C VAL A 331 5.69 15.59 16.26
N ALA A 332 6.19 16.28 15.23
CA ALA A 332 7.25 17.25 15.41
C ALA A 332 6.78 18.34 16.40
N ALA A 333 7.60 18.66 17.39
CA ALA A 333 7.36 19.81 18.27
C ALA A 333 7.26 21.06 17.39
N ARG A 334 6.20 21.85 17.59
CA ARG A 334 6.05 23.15 16.92
C ARG A 334 6.97 24.17 17.54
#